data_9b9db23bdf15360137339bdc3080d466
#
_entry.id   9b9db23bdf15360137339bdc3080d466
#
_cell.length_a   1.000
_cell.length_b   1.000
_cell.length_c   1.000
_cell.angle_alpha   90.00
_cell.angle_beta   90.00
_cell.angle_gamma   90.00
#
_symmetry.space_group_name_H-M   'P 1'
#
loop_
_entity.id
_entity.type
_entity.pdbx_description
1 polymer ?
#
loop_
_entity_poly.entity_id
_entity_poly.type
_entity_poly.pdbx_seq_one_letter_code
_entity_poly.pdbx_strand_id
1 'polypeptide(L)'
;MDKIASFTVNRLDLIPGVYVSRKDYVGKEVLTTFDLRMTAPNREPVMNTAELHTIEHLAATYLRNNDEWKEKVIYFGPMGCRTGCYLILAGDYESKDVVGLVRDTFSFIADYEGEIPGAAARDCGNYLDQNLPMAKYLAKKYLNEALNNPSEKNLIYPA
;
A
#
# COMPACT_ATOMS: atom_id res chain seq x y z
N MET A 1 10.15 28.45 2.54
CA MET A 1 9.58 27.22 3.15
C MET A 1 10.36 26.04 2.61
N ASP A 2 10.86 25.17 3.50
CA ASP A 2 11.70 24.05 3.09
C ASP A 2 10.89 22.93 2.47
N LYS A 3 11.51 22.21 1.53
CA LYS A 3 10.89 21.05 0.87
C LYS A 3 10.80 19.89 1.84
N ILE A 4 9.63 19.32 2.03
CA ILE A 4 9.43 18.17 2.93
C ILE A 4 10.00 16.89 2.31
N ALA A 5 10.37 15.93 3.16
CA ALA A 5 11.01 14.68 2.73
C ALA A 5 10.20 13.93 1.64
N SER A 6 8.87 13.91 1.77
CA SER A 6 8.00 13.29 0.77
C SER A 6 8.18 13.85 -0.64
N PHE A 7 8.61 15.10 -0.79
CA PHE A 7 8.80 15.75 -2.10
C PHE A 7 10.22 15.57 -2.66
N THR A 8 11.11 14.87 -1.94
CA THR A 8 12.49 14.65 -2.39
C THR A 8 12.68 13.35 -3.16
N VAL A 9 11.70 12.46 -3.16
CA VAL A 9 11.76 11.21 -3.89
C VAL A 9 11.73 11.45 -5.41
N ASN A 10 12.65 10.83 -6.13
CA ASN A 10 12.70 10.92 -7.60
C ASN A 10 11.54 10.13 -8.23
N ARG A 11 10.45 10.82 -8.50
CA ARG A 11 9.26 10.21 -9.10
C ARG A 11 9.34 10.04 -10.60
N LEU A 12 10.35 10.61 -11.24
CA LEU A 12 10.54 10.46 -12.70
C LEU A 12 10.96 9.04 -13.04
N ASP A 13 11.74 8.41 -12.16
CA ASP A 13 12.27 7.06 -12.36
C ASP A 13 11.61 6.01 -11.46
N LEU A 14 10.69 6.43 -10.59
CA LEU A 14 10.02 5.52 -9.65
C LEU A 14 9.11 4.53 -10.38
N ILE A 15 9.26 3.24 -10.06
CA ILE A 15 8.46 2.14 -10.62
C ILE A 15 7.63 1.50 -9.50
N PRO A 16 6.63 0.66 -9.83
CA PRO A 16 5.92 -0.11 -8.81
C PRO A 16 6.86 -0.91 -7.92
N GLY A 17 6.58 -0.92 -6.63
CA GLY A 17 7.45 -1.58 -5.67
C GLY A 17 7.01 -1.37 -4.23
N VAL A 18 7.89 -1.76 -3.32
CA VAL A 18 7.74 -1.59 -1.86
C VAL A 18 8.98 -0.87 -1.35
N TYR A 19 8.82 0.36 -0.90
CA TYR A 19 9.95 1.21 -0.55
C TYR A 19 9.84 1.69 0.90
N VAL A 20 10.97 1.79 1.60
CA VAL A 20 11.02 2.50 2.87
C VAL A 20 10.90 3.98 2.57
N SER A 21 9.77 4.58 2.94
CA SER A 21 9.53 6.01 2.73
C SER A 21 10.25 6.84 3.79
N ARG A 22 10.08 6.47 5.06
CA ARG A 22 10.72 7.13 6.19
C ARG A 22 10.66 6.27 7.43
N LYS A 23 11.55 6.55 8.38
CA LYS A 23 11.52 6.01 9.74
C LYS A 23 11.36 7.17 10.71
N ASP A 24 10.41 7.04 11.64
CA ASP A 24 10.16 8.02 12.67
C ASP A 24 10.50 7.43 14.04
N TYR A 25 11.16 8.21 14.86
CA TYR A 25 11.57 7.82 16.20
C TYR A 25 10.72 8.58 17.21
N VAL A 26 9.93 7.83 17.98
CA VAL A 26 9.03 8.39 19.00
C VAL A 26 9.44 7.79 20.35
N GLY A 27 10.18 8.56 21.14
CA GLY A 27 10.83 8.02 22.35
C GLY A 27 11.82 6.93 21.98
N LYS A 28 11.61 5.72 22.50
CA LYS A 28 12.43 4.55 22.21
C LYS A 28 11.89 3.71 21.05
N GLU A 29 10.70 4.06 20.55
CA GLU A 29 10.03 3.30 19.52
C GLU A 29 10.39 3.83 18.13
N VAL A 30 10.33 2.92 17.14
CA VAL A 30 10.54 3.25 15.71
C VAL A 30 9.27 2.91 14.95
N LEU A 31 8.85 3.81 14.08
CA LEU A 31 7.77 3.58 13.13
C LEU A 31 8.37 3.61 11.72
N THR A 32 8.14 2.56 10.94
CA THR A 32 8.56 2.51 9.54
C THR A 32 7.35 2.71 8.64
N THR A 33 7.42 3.71 7.76
CA THR A 33 6.41 3.97 6.75
C THR A 33 6.89 3.40 5.42
N PHE A 34 6.08 2.52 4.83
CA PHE A 34 6.34 1.94 3.53
C PHE A 34 5.48 2.59 2.46
N ASP A 35 6.12 2.92 1.36
CA ASP A 35 5.50 3.37 0.11
C ASP A 35 5.20 2.12 -0.72
N LEU A 36 3.92 1.76 -0.80
CA LEU A 36 3.43 0.67 -1.63
C LEU A 36 3.02 1.24 -2.98
N ARG A 37 4.01 1.41 -3.85
CA ARG A 37 3.79 2.06 -5.14
C ARG A 37 3.23 1.06 -6.13
N MET A 38 2.01 1.30 -6.60
CA MET A 38 1.28 0.39 -7.46
C MET A 38 1.35 0.76 -8.94
N THR A 39 1.52 2.05 -9.24
CA THR A 39 1.67 2.54 -10.61
C THR A 39 2.88 3.45 -10.73
N ALA A 40 3.48 3.51 -11.91
CA ALA A 40 4.60 4.43 -12.18
C ALA A 40 4.07 5.86 -12.24
N PRO A 41 4.49 6.76 -11.31
CA PRO A 41 3.96 8.11 -11.25
C PRO A 41 4.15 8.88 -12.54
N ASN A 42 3.10 9.58 -12.98
CA ASN A 42 3.10 10.43 -14.18
C ASN A 42 3.35 9.71 -15.52
N ARG A 43 3.46 8.37 -15.50
CA ARG A 43 3.69 7.56 -16.72
C ARG A 43 2.59 6.55 -16.96
N GLU A 44 1.81 6.22 -15.93
CA GLU A 44 0.64 5.36 -16.02
C GLU A 44 -0.61 6.10 -15.56
N PRO A 45 -1.80 5.69 -15.99
CA PRO A 45 -3.05 6.22 -15.43
C PRO A 45 -3.12 5.99 -13.92
N VAL A 46 -3.64 6.97 -13.19
CA VAL A 46 -3.86 6.82 -11.75
C VAL A 46 -5.06 5.90 -11.48
N MET A 47 -5.08 5.30 -10.30
CA MET A 47 -6.24 4.54 -9.84
C MET A 47 -7.42 5.49 -9.56
N ASN A 48 -8.65 5.03 -9.84
CA ASN A 48 -9.83 5.80 -9.48
C ASN A 48 -10.18 5.60 -7.99
N THR A 49 -11.02 6.47 -7.46
CA THR A 49 -11.35 6.47 -6.04
C THR A 49 -12.02 5.18 -5.59
N ALA A 50 -12.92 4.62 -6.41
CA ALA A 50 -13.69 3.43 -6.05
C ALA A 50 -12.83 2.18 -5.84
N GLU A 51 -11.95 1.86 -6.80
CA GLU A 51 -11.05 0.70 -6.66
C GLU A 51 -10.01 0.90 -5.57
N LEU A 52 -9.52 2.11 -5.41
CA LEU A 52 -8.55 2.43 -4.35
C LEU A 52 -9.19 2.31 -2.96
N HIS A 53 -10.44 2.73 -2.82
CA HIS A 53 -11.23 2.60 -1.60
C HIS A 53 -11.45 1.11 -1.25
N THR A 54 -11.76 0.28 -2.24
CA THR A 54 -11.90 -1.17 -2.06
C THR A 54 -10.59 -1.81 -1.62
N ILE A 55 -9.46 -1.43 -2.24
CA ILE A 55 -8.13 -1.89 -1.83
C ILE A 55 -7.87 -1.52 -0.36
N GLU A 56 -8.22 -0.30 0.05
CA GLU A 56 -8.05 0.15 1.43
C GLU A 56 -8.81 -0.76 2.41
N HIS A 57 -10.10 -1.01 2.16
CA HIS A 57 -10.93 -1.84 3.04
C HIS A 57 -10.40 -3.28 3.14
N LEU A 58 -10.04 -3.88 2.02
CA LEU A 58 -9.56 -5.26 1.98
C LEU A 58 -8.16 -5.40 2.61
N ALA A 59 -7.25 -4.50 2.30
CA ALA A 59 -5.91 -4.52 2.87
C ALA A 59 -5.94 -4.28 4.39
N ALA A 60 -6.68 -3.28 4.84
CA ALA A 60 -6.81 -2.99 6.27
C ALA A 60 -7.40 -4.18 7.02
N THR A 61 -8.42 -4.84 6.46
CA THR A 61 -9.03 -6.03 7.05
C THR A 61 -8.03 -7.18 7.13
N TYR A 62 -7.32 -7.46 6.05
CA TYR A 62 -6.31 -8.53 6.01
C TYR A 62 -5.19 -8.29 7.03
N LEU A 63 -4.61 -7.09 7.01
CA LEU A 63 -3.47 -6.74 7.86
C LEU A 63 -3.82 -6.82 9.34
N ARG A 64 -4.98 -6.31 9.73
CA ARG A 64 -5.40 -6.30 11.14
C ARG A 64 -5.94 -7.65 11.63
N ASN A 65 -6.10 -8.63 10.74
CA ASN A 65 -6.41 -10.02 11.07
C ASN A 65 -5.23 -10.96 10.88
N ASN A 66 -4.07 -10.45 10.44
CA ASN A 66 -2.87 -11.26 10.27
C ASN A 66 -2.24 -11.55 11.64
N ASP A 67 -2.10 -12.83 11.99
CA ASP A 67 -1.64 -13.25 13.32
C ASP A 67 -0.21 -12.78 13.64
N GLU A 68 0.66 -12.71 12.64
CA GLU A 68 2.04 -12.28 12.82
C GLU A 68 2.18 -10.76 12.94
N TRP A 69 1.38 -9.98 12.18
CA TRP A 69 1.58 -8.56 12.02
C TRP A 69 0.53 -7.65 12.65
N LYS A 70 -0.62 -8.17 13.04
CA LYS A 70 -1.76 -7.37 13.50
C LYS A 70 -1.44 -6.37 14.60
N GLU A 71 -0.56 -6.75 15.54
CA GLU A 71 -0.16 -5.88 16.65
C GLU A 71 0.86 -4.81 16.25
N LYS A 72 1.42 -4.91 15.05
CA LYS A 72 2.43 -3.97 14.52
C LYS A 72 1.84 -2.99 13.52
N VAL A 73 0.65 -3.24 13.01
CA VAL A 73 0.00 -2.39 12.01
C VAL A 73 -0.51 -1.11 12.68
N ILE A 74 0.03 0.02 12.24
CA ILE A 74 -0.38 1.34 12.72
C ILE A 74 -1.42 1.95 11.77
N TYR A 75 -1.14 1.92 10.45
CA TYR A 75 -2.01 2.54 9.46
C TYR A 75 -1.78 1.94 8.08
N PHE A 76 -2.87 1.81 7.34
CA PHE A 76 -2.85 1.56 5.89
C PHE A 76 -3.83 2.52 5.23
N GLY A 77 -3.40 3.20 4.18
CA GLY A 77 -4.28 4.12 3.48
C GLY A 77 -3.73 4.58 2.13
N PRO A 78 -4.61 5.08 1.25
CA PRO A 78 -4.21 5.52 -0.07
C PRO A 78 -3.44 6.84 -0.05
N MET A 79 -2.60 7.03 -1.05
CA MET A 79 -1.96 8.32 -1.33
C MET A 79 -2.93 9.23 -2.08
N GLY A 80 -2.87 10.53 -1.81
CA GLY A 80 -3.68 11.53 -2.50
C GLY A 80 -3.44 11.59 -4.00
N CYS A 81 -2.23 11.24 -4.47
CA CYS A 81 -1.91 11.17 -5.91
C CYS A 81 -2.50 9.94 -6.61
N ARG A 82 -3.03 8.98 -5.85
CA ARG A 82 -3.69 7.77 -6.34
C ARG A 82 -2.77 6.86 -7.17
N THR A 83 -1.49 6.81 -6.82
CA THR A 83 -0.51 5.89 -7.45
C THR A 83 -0.05 4.77 -6.53
N GLY A 84 -0.55 4.75 -5.29
CA GLY A 84 -0.22 3.73 -4.31
C GLY A 84 -0.82 4.00 -2.95
N CYS A 85 -0.35 3.25 -1.97
CA CYS A 85 -0.78 3.32 -0.58
C CYS A 85 0.41 3.45 0.36
N TYR A 86 0.17 3.92 1.58
CA TYR A 86 1.13 3.87 2.67
C TYR A 86 0.74 2.78 3.67
N LEU A 87 1.76 2.06 4.14
CA LEU A 87 1.67 1.13 5.25
C LEU A 87 2.65 1.57 6.33
N ILE A 88 2.13 1.82 7.54
CA ILE A 88 2.96 2.18 8.69
C ILE A 88 2.97 1.02 9.67
N LEU A 89 4.17 0.55 10.02
CA LEU A 89 4.38 -0.53 10.96
C LEU A 89 5.19 -0.05 12.17
N ALA A 90 4.83 -0.53 13.35
CA ALA A 90 5.65 -0.37 14.55
C ALA A 90 6.85 -1.31 14.46
N GLY A 91 8.04 -0.76 14.47
CA GLY A 91 9.30 -1.48 14.37
C GLY A 91 10.20 -0.90 13.29
N ASP A 92 11.44 -1.39 13.28
CA ASP A 92 12.48 -0.98 12.33
C ASP A 92 12.63 -2.06 11.26
N TYR A 93 12.10 -1.79 10.06
CA TYR A 93 12.07 -2.75 8.97
C TYR A 93 12.63 -2.17 7.68
N GLU A 94 13.19 -3.06 6.86
CA GLU A 94 13.54 -2.78 5.47
C GLU A 94 12.50 -3.38 4.53
N SER A 95 12.51 -2.97 3.26
CA SER A 95 11.53 -3.45 2.26
C SER A 95 11.50 -4.98 2.15
N LYS A 96 12.67 -5.62 2.18
CA LYS A 96 12.79 -7.09 2.11
C LYS A 96 12.10 -7.81 3.29
N ASP A 97 11.97 -7.15 4.45
CA ASP A 97 11.35 -7.73 5.62
C ASP A 97 9.83 -7.80 5.49
N VAL A 98 9.24 -6.95 4.67
CA VAL A 98 7.79 -6.78 4.56
C VAL A 98 7.22 -7.12 3.19
N VAL A 99 8.04 -7.32 2.17
CA VAL A 99 7.55 -7.62 0.82
C VAL A 99 6.68 -8.89 0.79
N GLY A 100 6.98 -9.87 1.62
CA GLY A 100 6.15 -11.08 1.77
C GLY A 100 4.76 -10.77 2.33
N LEU A 101 4.68 -9.92 3.35
CA LEU A 101 3.41 -9.45 3.91
C LEU A 101 2.59 -8.70 2.86
N VAL A 102 3.23 -7.81 2.11
CA VAL A 102 2.58 -7.02 1.06
C VAL A 102 2.06 -7.95 -0.05
N ARG A 103 2.88 -8.92 -0.46
CA ARG A 103 2.47 -9.95 -1.43
C ARG A 103 1.22 -10.70 -0.96
N ASP A 104 1.22 -11.16 0.27
CA ASP A 104 0.09 -11.92 0.83
C ASP A 104 -1.17 -11.05 0.92
N THR A 105 -1.02 -9.78 1.29
CA THR A 105 -2.11 -8.82 1.34
C THR A 105 -2.76 -8.63 -0.04
N PHE A 106 -1.95 -8.41 -1.07
CA PHE A 106 -2.47 -8.19 -2.43
C PHE A 106 -2.93 -9.49 -3.09
N SER A 107 -2.38 -10.66 -2.72
CA SER A 107 -2.93 -11.96 -3.11
C SER A 107 -4.33 -12.16 -2.54
N PHE A 108 -4.54 -11.77 -1.29
CA PHE A 108 -5.87 -11.79 -0.66
C PHE A 108 -6.86 -10.91 -1.44
N ILE A 109 -6.46 -9.71 -1.83
CA ILE A 109 -7.31 -8.80 -2.63
C ILE A 109 -7.61 -9.40 -4.00
N ALA A 110 -6.59 -9.93 -4.69
CA ALA A 110 -6.72 -10.50 -6.02
C ALA A 110 -7.70 -11.68 -6.06
N ASP A 111 -7.75 -12.46 -4.99
CA ASP A 111 -8.58 -13.67 -4.88
C ASP A 111 -9.90 -13.43 -4.15
N TYR A 112 -10.15 -12.20 -3.69
CA TYR A 112 -11.32 -11.92 -2.84
C TYR A 112 -12.63 -12.13 -3.58
N GLU A 113 -13.55 -12.81 -2.91
CA GLU A 113 -14.93 -13.01 -3.36
C GLU A 113 -15.88 -12.63 -2.22
N GLY A 114 -17.03 -12.06 -2.57
CA GLY A 114 -18.06 -11.69 -1.60
C GLY A 114 -18.17 -10.19 -1.35
N GLU A 115 -18.86 -9.84 -0.28
CA GLU A 115 -19.09 -8.46 0.11
C GLU A 115 -17.82 -7.82 0.66
N ILE A 116 -17.60 -6.54 0.31
CA ILE A 116 -16.45 -5.79 0.80
C ILE A 116 -16.65 -5.49 2.28
N PRO A 117 -15.70 -5.85 3.16
CA PRO A 117 -15.81 -5.55 4.58
C PRO A 117 -16.00 -4.05 4.85
N GLY A 118 -16.92 -3.70 5.72
CA GLY A 118 -17.18 -2.32 6.10
C GLY A 118 -17.83 -1.45 5.03
N ALA A 119 -18.25 -1.99 3.90
CA ALA A 119 -18.92 -1.25 2.83
C ALA A 119 -20.41 -1.10 3.11
N ALA A 120 -20.76 -0.51 4.23
CA ALA A 120 -22.11 -0.22 4.65
C ALA A 120 -22.21 1.21 5.18
N ALA A 121 -23.37 1.82 5.04
CA ALA A 121 -23.58 3.22 5.46
C ALA A 121 -23.26 3.46 6.94
N ARG A 122 -23.42 2.44 7.77
CA ARG A 122 -23.10 2.49 9.19
C ARG A 122 -21.59 2.55 9.45
N ASP A 123 -20.80 1.87 8.61
CA ASP A 123 -19.38 1.60 8.87
C ASP A 123 -18.43 2.48 8.06
N CYS A 124 -18.93 3.09 6.98
CA CYS A 124 -18.11 3.84 6.05
C CYS A 124 -18.79 5.15 5.64
N GLY A 125 -18.03 6.23 5.61
CA GLY A 125 -18.54 7.56 5.25
C GLY A 125 -18.91 7.71 3.78
N ASN A 126 -18.49 6.81 2.89
CA ASN A 126 -18.80 6.81 1.47
C ASN A 126 -18.88 5.37 0.94
N TYR A 127 -19.77 4.59 1.50
CA TYR A 127 -19.82 3.14 1.33
C TYR A 127 -20.16 2.68 -0.10
N LEU A 128 -20.77 3.55 -0.91
CA LEU A 128 -21.14 3.23 -2.29
C LEU A 128 -19.97 3.38 -3.28
N ASP A 129 -18.91 4.09 -2.90
CA ASP A 129 -17.73 4.31 -3.76
C ASP A 129 -16.79 3.11 -3.67
N GLN A 130 -17.17 2.00 -4.31
CA GLN A 130 -16.45 0.73 -4.30
C GLN A 130 -16.40 0.12 -5.69
N ASN A 131 -15.31 -0.59 -6.00
CA ASN A 131 -15.16 -1.32 -7.26
C ASN A 131 -14.26 -2.55 -7.04
N LEU A 132 -14.86 -3.67 -6.66
CA LEU A 132 -14.13 -4.91 -6.40
C LEU A 132 -13.46 -5.48 -7.65
N PRO A 133 -14.13 -5.61 -8.82
CA PRO A 133 -13.47 -6.15 -10.00
C PRO A 133 -12.20 -5.40 -10.39
N MET A 134 -12.22 -4.07 -10.31
CA MET A 134 -11.06 -3.25 -10.66
C MET A 134 -9.98 -3.32 -9.59
N ALA A 135 -10.36 -3.38 -8.31
CA ALA A 135 -9.42 -3.60 -7.20
C ALA A 135 -8.66 -4.92 -7.37
N LYS A 136 -9.36 -5.98 -7.74
CA LYS A 136 -8.76 -7.30 -8.01
C LYS A 136 -7.79 -7.25 -9.19
N TYR A 137 -8.18 -6.58 -10.27
CA TYR A 137 -7.31 -6.38 -11.43
C TYR A 137 -6.03 -5.64 -11.06
N LEU A 138 -6.13 -4.55 -10.31
CA LEU A 138 -4.98 -3.75 -9.88
C LEU A 138 -4.09 -4.51 -8.91
N ALA A 139 -4.67 -5.32 -8.03
CA ALA A 139 -3.90 -6.20 -7.15
C ALA A 139 -3.08 -7.22 -7.94
N LYS A 140 -3.68 -7.86 -8.95
CA LYS A 140 -2.97 -8.79 -9.85
C LYS A 140 -1.85 -8.10 -10.62
N LYS A 141 -2.11 -6.90 -11.11
CA LYS A 141 -1.10 -6.08 -11.80
C LYS A 141 0.09 -5.81 -10.89
N TYR A 142 -0.15 -5.37 -9.67
CA TYR A 142 0.90 -5.09 -8.69
C TYR A 142 1.71 -6.35 -8.34
N LEU A 143 1.03 -7.48 -8.12
CA LEU A 143 1.68 -8.77 -7.89
C LEU A 143 2.62 -9.13 -9.04
N ASN A 144 2.15 -9.01 -10.27
CA ASN A 144 2.93 -9.39 -11.45
C ASN A 144 4.10 -8.44 -11.74
N GLU A 145 3.92 -7.14 -11.51
CA GLU A 145 4.93 -6.14 -11.83
C GLU A 145 5.99 -5.95 -10.75
N ALA A 146 5.64 -6.18 -9.47
CA ALA A 146 6.52 -5.80 -8.37
C ALA A 146 6.64 -6.82 -7.24
N LEU A 147 5.59 -7.57 -6.90
CA LEU A 147 5.57 -8.32 -5.64
C LEU A 147 5.99 -9.77 -5.76
N ASN A 148 5.65 -10.44 -6.87
CA ASN A 148 5.93 -11.87 -7.03
C ASN A 148 7.42 -12.16 -7.25
N ASN A 149 8.12 -11.25 -7.90
CA ASN A 149 9.53 -11.45 -8.26
C ASN A 149 10.27 -10.11 -8.22
N PRO A 150 10.37 -9.46 -7.04
CA PRO A 150 10.93 -8.13 -6.95
C PRO A 150 12.43 -8.12 -7.25
N SER A 151 12.86 -7.15 -8.05
CA SER A 151 14.26 -6.78 -8.19
C SER A 151 14.62 -5.70 -7.17
N GLU A 152 15.89 -5.36 -7.06
CA GLU A 152 16.34 -4.27 -6.19
C GLU A 152 15.64 -2.95 -6.51
N LYS A 153 15.37 -2.68 -7.79
CA LYS A 153 14.65 -1.46 -8.23
C LYS A 153 13.21 -1.37 -7.72
N ASN A 154 12.62 -2.50 -7.34
CA ASN A 154 11.29 -2.53 -6.75
C ASN A 154 11.31 -2.34 -5.22
N LEU A 155 12.49 -2.29 -4.61
CA LEU A 155 12.65 -2.27 -3.15
C LEU A 155 13.42 -1.06 -2.63
N ILE A 156 14.15 -0.36 -3.49
CA ILE A 156 14.97 0.80 -3.12
C ILE A 156 14.61 1.96 -4.05
N TYR A 157 14.37 3.13 -3.48
CA TYR A 157 14.07 4.33 -4.25
C TYR A 157 15.16 4.65 -5.27
N PRO A 158 14.78 5.09 -6.46
CA PRO A 158 15.76 5.58 -7.43
C PRO A 158 16.46 6.83 -6.91
N ALA A 159 17.71 6.98 -7.30
CA ALA A 159 18.55 8.14 -6.94
C ALA A 159 18.03 9.46 -7.55
#